data_367ea15034219ddb485542c4611c7943
#
_entry.id   367ea15034219ddb485542c4611c7943
#
_cell.length_a   1.000
_cell.length_b   1.000
_cell.length_c   1.000
_cell.angle_alpha   90.00
_cell.angle_beta   90.00
_cell.angle_gamma   90.00
#
_symmetry.space_group_name_H-M   'P 1'
#
loop_
_entity.id
_entity.type
_entity.pdbx_description
1 polymer ?
#
loop_
_entity_poly.entity_id
_entity_poly.type
_entity_poly.pdbx_seq_one_letter_code
_entity_poly.pdbx_strand_id
1 'polypeptide(L)'
;MSAIGIMFAPHHQDAADEAVRVCVPGGTVGLLSWTPEGMLGALFRTMAPYAPPPPPGAQAPPLWGGEGHLRRLFGDRVEWTSLEREVLEITCFPEAKDYGALFKARYGPTIAVRANAERNGRADEFDAALDAFCDEWNLAPEGEPARFEMEYLLAVGTRT
;
A
#
# COMPACT_ATOMS: atom_id res chain seq x y z
N MET A 1 -4.16 -16.64 4.15
CA MET A 1 -3.26 -15.83 3.32
C MET A 1 -3.97 -14.57 2.86
N SER A 2 -3.28 -13.44 2.86
CA SER A 2 -3.78 -12.18 2.29
C SER A 2 -2.68 -11.52 1.43
N ALA A 3 -2.99 -11.32 0.16
CA ALA A 3 -2.14 -10.56 -0.76
C ALA A 3 -2.77 -9.17 -0.94
N ILE A 4 -2.11 -8.14 -0.43
CA ILE A 4 -2.51 -6.72 -0.47
C ILE A 4 -3.79 -6.40 0.31
N GLY A 5 -4.78 -7.30 0.37
CA GLY A 5 -6.14 -7.02 0.86
C GLY A 5 -6.21 -6.56 2.32
N ILE A 6 -5.49 -7.21 3.24
CA ILE A 6 -5.56 -6.93 4.69
C ILE A 6 -5.15 -5.50 5.04
N MET A 7 -4.27 -4.89 4.25
CA MET A 7 -3.77 -3.55 4.51
C MET A 7 -4.87 -2.46 4.45
N PHE A 8 -6.01 -2.75 3.81
CA PHE A 8 -7.13 -1.82 3.73
C PHE A 8 -8.11 -1.92 4.91
N ALA A 9 -7.91 -2.86 5.83
CA ALA A 9 -8.67 -2.89 7.08
C ALA A 9 -8.20 -1.70 7.97
N PRO A 10 -9.12 -0.79 8.38
CA PRO A 10 -8.70 0.44 9.07
C PRO A 10 -8.16 0.19 10.49
N HIS A 11 -8.64 -0.85 11.17
CA HIS A 11 -8.23 -1.25 12.51
C HIS A 11 -7.29 -2.45 12.42
N HIS A 12 -5.97 -2.19 12.37
CA HIS A 12 -4.98 -3.21 12.10
C HIS A 12 -4.94 -4.31 13.15
N GLN A 13 -5.13 -3.96 14.44
CA GLN A 13 -5.11 -4.97 15.51
C GLN A 13 -6.29 -5.94 15.36
N ASP A 14 -7.49 -5.44 15.08
CA ASP A 14 -8.67 -6.28 14.90
C ASP A 14 -8.49 -7.23 13.71
N ALA A 15 -7.92 -6.72 12.61
CA ALA A 15 -7.63 -7.54 11.43
C ALA A 15 -6.57 -8.62 11.70
N ALA A 16 -5.53 -8.31 12.48
CA ALA A 16 -4.53 -9.29 12.90
C ALA A 16 -5.13 -10.34 13.83
N ASP A 17 -5.99 -9.93 14.77
CA ASP A 17 -6.69 -10.83 15.70
C ASP A 17 -7.59 -11.81 14.94
N GLU A 18 -8.34 -11.33 13.95
CA GLU A 18 -9.17 -12.17 13.08
C GLU A 18 -8.34 -13.12 12.22
N ALA A 19 -7.21 -12.66 11.66
CA ALA A 19 -6.31 -13.53 10.91
C ALA A 19 -5.79 -14.70 11.77
N VAL A 20 -5.45 -14.43 13.02
CA VAL A 20 -5.05 -15.47 13.99
C VAL A 20 -6.25 -16.36 14.36
N ARG A 21 -7.42 -15.75 14.63
CA ARG A 21 -8.60 -16.51 15.05
C ARG A 21 -9.03 -17.57 14.05
N VAL A 22 -9.01 -17.24 12.75
CA VAL A 22 -9.47 -18.16 11.69
C VAL A 22 -8.40 -19.17 11.25
N CYS A 23 -7.13 -18.94 11.61
CA CYS A 23 -6.05 -19.88 11.34
C CYS A 23 -6.02 -20.96 12.43
N VAL A 24 -5.86 -22.22 12.11
CA VAL A 24 -5.70 -23.30 13.10
C VAL A 24 -4.31 -23.24 13.73
N PRO A 25 -4.11 -23.69 15.00
CA PRO A 25 -2.77 -23.86 15.56
C PRO A 25 -1.88 -24.70 14.64
N GLY A 26 -0.63 -24.26 14.42
CA GLY A 26 0.27 -24.85 13.43
C GLY A 26 -0.01 -24.46 11.99
N GLY A 27 -1.08 -23.72 11.73
CA GLY A 27 -1.43 -23.23 10.39
C GLY A 27 -0.54 -22.09 9.91
N THR A 28 -0.41 -21.94 8.59
CA THR A 28 0.43 -20.90 7.98
C THR A 28 -0.33 -19.59 7.83
N VAL A 29 0.26 -18.51 8.31
CA VAL A 29 -0.12 -17.12 8.03
C VAL A 29 0.82 -16.58 6.96
N GLY A 30 0.26 -16.16 5.82
CA GLY A 30 1.01 -15.54 4.72
C GLY A 30 0.42 -14.17 4.39
N LEU A 31 1.23 -13.13 4.41
CA LEU A 31 0.84 -11.76 4.12
C LEU A 31 1.78 -11.15 3.08
N LEU A 32 1.21 -10.41 2.14
CA LEU A 32 1.95 -9.55 1.22
C LEU A 32 1.35 -8.16 1.32
N SER A 33 2.18 -7.15 1.59
CA SER A 33 1.75 -5.75 1.72
C SER A 33 2.82 -4.78 1.25
N TRP A 34 2.40 -3.69 0.63
CA TRP A 34 3.31 -2.62 0.20
C TRP A 34 3.98 -1.98 1.40
N THR A 35 5.28 -1.67 1.27
CA THR A 35 6.05 -1.06 2.36
C THR A 35 5.72 0.43 2.52
N PRO A 36 5.81 0.97 3.75
CA PRO A 36 5.59 2.39 4.00
C PRO A 36 6.67 3.29 3.39
N GLU A 37 7.88 2.78 3.19
CA GLU A 37 9.01 3.51 2.60
C GLU A 37 8.98 3.50 1.07
N GLY A 38 8.40 2.46 0.45
CA GLY A 38 8.35 2.26 -0.99
C GLY A 38 7.38 3.20 -1.71
N MET A 39 7.31 3.03 -3.04
CA MET A 39 6.49 3.87 -3.94
C MET A 39 5.02 3.95 -3.50
N LEU A 40 4.39 2.81 -3.14
CA LEU A 40 2.98 2.83 -2.72
C LEU A 40 2.79 3.54 -1.37
N GLY A 41 3.74 3.44 -0.45
CA GLY A 41 3.75 4.23 0.79
C GLY A 41 3.82 5.72 0.50
N ALA A 42 4.67 6.13 -0.45
CA ALA A 42 4.76 7.51 -0.92
C ALA A 42 3.45 7.98 -1.58
N LEU A 43 2.83 7.14 -2.43
CA LEU A 43 1.52 7.45 -3.03
C LEU A 43 0.47 7.77 -1.96
N PHE A 44 0.37 6.97 -0.90
CA PHE A 44 -0.56 7.26 0.19
C PHE A 44 -0.25 8.58 0.89
N ARG A 45 1.04 8.93 1.07
CA ARG A 45 1.43 10.25 1.61
C ARG A 45 1.07 11.40 0.68
N THR A 46 1.27 11.25 -0.63
CA THR A 46 0.88 12.25 -1.65
C THR A 46 -0.64 12.47 -1.67
N MET A 47 -1.42 11.40 -1.50
CA MET A 47 -2.88 11.47 -1.47
C MET A 47 -3.45 12.03 -0.16
N ALA A 48 -2.73 11.90 0.96
CA ALA A 48 -3.26 12.22 2.30
C ALA A 48 -3.84 13.64 2.46
N PRO A 49 -3.24 14.74 1.90
CA PRO A 49 -3.79 16.09 2.02
C PRO A 49 -5.13 16.29 1.32
N TYR A 50 -5.52 15.36 0.45
CA TYR A 50 -6.74 15.40 -0.37
C TYR A 50 -7.78 14.39 0.10
N ALA A 51 -7.40 13.48 0.98
CA ALA A 51 -8.28 12.43 1.50
C ALA A 51 -9.30 12.99 2.49
N PRO A 52 -10.47 12.34 2.63
CA PRO A 52 -11.35 12.64 3.76
C PRO A 52 -10.67 12.22 5.08
N PRO A 53 -11.05 12.82 6.22
CA PRO A 53 -10.56 12.40 7.52
C PRO A 53 -10.76 10.88 7.71
N PRO A 54 -9.72 10.16 8.17
CA PRO A 54 -9.85 8.74 8.42
C PRO A 54 -10.81 8.47 9.59
N PRO A 55 -11.44 7.30 9.67
CA PRO A 55 -12.21 6.89 10.82
C PRO A 55 -11.36 6.93 12.12
N PRO A 56 -11.97 7.17 13.29
CA PRO A 56 -11.25 7.15 14.56
C PRO A 56 -10.49 5.83 14.76
N GLY A 57 -9.19 5.91 15.11
CA GLY A 57 -8.34 4.74 15.33
C GLY A 57 -7.84 4.05 14.07
N ALA A 58 -8.19 4.54 12.87
CA ALA A 58 -7.67 4.00 11.62
C ALA A 58 -6.16 4.23 11.50
N GLN A 59 -5.48 3.23 10.95
CA GLN A 59 -4.04 3.25 10.70
C GLN A 59 -3.76 3.25 9.19
N ALA A 60 -2.61 3.80 8.81
CA ALA A 60 -2.24 3.92 7.40
C ALA A 60 -1.98 2.54 6.75
N PRO A 61 -2.62 2.22 5.62
CA PRO A 61 -2.51 0.91 4.98
C PRO A 61 -1.08 0.39 4.78
N PRO A 62 -0.09 1.21 4.34
CA PRO A 62 1.26 0.71 4.10
C PRO A 62 2.01 0.24 5.36
N LEU A 63 1.53 0.56 6.57
CA LEU A 63 2.14 0.06 7.80
C LEU A 63 2.18 -1.48 7.87
N TRP A 64 1.27 -2.17 7.18
CA TRP A 64 1.28 -3.62 7.05
C TRP A 64 2.53 -4.17 6.33
N GLY A 65 3.23 -3.37 5.53
CA GLY A 65 4.51 -3.69 4.93
C GLY A 65 5.71 -3.40 5.82
N GLY A 66 5.48 -3.02 7.08
CA GLY A 66 6.53 -2.78 8.08
C GLY A 66 6.72 -3.97 9.01
N GLU A 67 7.91 -4.60 9.00
CA GLU A 67 8.22 -5.75 9.86
C GLU A 67 7.94 -5.48 11.35
N GLY A 68 8.41 -4.33 11.87
CA GLY A 68 8.19 -3.97 13.27
C GLY A 68 6.71 -3.78 13.61
N HIS A 69 5.88 -3.35 12.65
CA HIS A 69 4.44 -3.25 12.83
C HIS A 69 3.79 -4.62 12.91
N LEU A 70 4.14 -5.54 11.99
CA LEU A 70 3.63 -6.92 12.03
C LEU A 70 3.98 -7.62 13.35
N ARG A 71 5.24 -7.51 13.79
CA ARG A 71 5.68 -8.11 15.07
C ARG A 71 4.88 -7.58 16.26
N ARG A 72 4.51 -6.29 16.27
CA ARG A 72 3.65 -5.73 17.34
C ARG A 72 2.21 -6.24 17.26
N LEU A 73 1.62 -6.30 16.05
CA LEU A 73 0.23 -6.74 15.87
C LEU A 73 0.02 -8.20 16.25
N PHE A 74 0.92 -9.07 15.83
CA PHE A 74 0.77 -10.51 16.04
C PHE A 74 1.37 -11.00 17.36
N GLY A 75 2.39 -10.30 17.91
CA GLY A 75 3.09 -10.71 19.13
C GLY A 75 3.63 -12.13 19.02
N ASP A 76 3.47 -12.90 20.08
CA ASP A 76 3.91 -14.29 20.15
C ASP A 76 2.92 -15.29 19.52
N ARG A 77 1.82 -14.80 18.93
CA ARG A 77 0.78 -15.64 18.32
C ARG A 77 1.13 -16.18 16.94
N VAL A 78 2.19 -15.63 16.32
CA VAL A 78 2.75 -16.09 15.05
C VAL A 78 4.26 -16.10 15.14
N GLU A 79 4.84 -17.26 14.89
CA GLU A 79 6.29 -17.42 14.71
C GLU A 79 6.61 -17.14 13.24
N TRP A 80 7.26 -15.98 12.97
CA TRP A 80 7.64 -15.59 11.62
C TRP A 80 8.84 -16.37 11.12
N THR A 81 8.66 -17.14 10.06
CA THR A 81 9.72 -17.94 9.41
C THR A 81 10.42 -17.18 8.29
N SER A 82 9.72 -16.22 7.67
CA SER A 82 10.30 -15.32 6.67
C SER A 82 9.62 -13.95 6.75
N LEU A 83 10.44 -12.88 6.63
CA LEU A 83 10.03 -11.48 6.50
C LEU A 83 10.96 -10.85 5.47
N GLU A 84 10.61 -10.98 4.18
CA GLU A 84 11.47 -10.60 3.07
C GLU A 84 10.89 -9.41 2.31
N ARG A 85 11.74 -8.41 2.05
CA ARG A 85 11.39 -7.31 1.14
C ARG A 85 11.72 -7.71 -0.27
N GLU A 86 10.76 -7.54 -1.14
CA GLU A 86 10.85 -7.85 -2.55
C GLU A 86 10.40 -6.65 -3.38
N VAL A 87 10.80 -6.63 -4.63
CA VAL A 87 10.46 -5.54 -5.56
C VAL A 87 9.71 -6.10 -6.76
N LEU A 88 8.56 -5.51 -7.04
CA LEU A 88 7.84 -5.72 -8.29
C LEU A 88 8.20 -4.59 -9.26
N GLU A 89 8.85 -4.93 -10.36
CA GLU A 89 9.13 -3.98 -11.44
C GLU A 89 7.91 -3.83 -12.37
N ILE A 90 7.56 -2.60 -12.68
CA ILE A 90 6.46 -2.23 -13.59
C ILE A 90 7.05 -1.47 -14.77
N THR A 91 6.93 -2.03 -15.97
CA THR A 91 7.49 -1.50 -17.24
C THR A 91 6.45 -1.39 -18.36
N CYS A 92 5.17 -1.51 -18.05
CA CYS A 92 4.11 -1.60 -19.04
C CYS A 92 3.55 -0.22 -19.49
N PHE A 93 4.05 0.88 -18.95
CA PHE A 93 3.56 2.22 -19.29
C PHE A 93 4.50 2.94 -20.25
N PRO A 94 3.99 3.50 -21.37
CA PRO A 94 4.77 4.34 -22.26
C PRO A 94 5.33 5.59 -21.58
N GLU A 95 4.53 6.25 -20.74
CA GLU A 95 4.91 7.47 -20.03
C GLU A 95 4.57 7.36 -18.53
N ALA A 96 5.30 8.10 -17.68
CA ALA A 96 5.07 8.08 -16.23
C ALA A 96 3.64 8.48 -15.84
N LYS A 97 3.07 9.47 -16.50
CA LYS A 97 1.69 9.93 -16.29
C LYS A 97 0.62 8.85 -16.56
N ASP A 98 0.93 7.84 -17.39
CA ASP A 98 -0.04 6.78 -17.71
C ASP A 98 -0.32 5.89 -16.49
N TYR A 99 0.68 5.72 -15.59
CA TYR A 99 0.48 5.09 -14.30
C TYR A 99 -0.55 5.87 -13.46
N GLY A 100 -0.37 7.19 -13.35
CA GLY A 100 -1.33 8.07 -12.65
C GLY A 100 -2.72 8.03 -13.26
N ALA A 101 -2.83 8.03 -14.58
CA ALA A 101 -4.10 7.91 -15.31
C ALA A 101 -4.81 6.59 -15.02
N LEU A 102 -4.08 5.47 -15.01
CA LEU A 102 -4.62 4.16 -14.63
C LEU A 102 -5.14 4.17 -13.18
N PHE A 103 -4.38 4.75 -12.25
CA PHE A 103 -4.77 4.80 -10.85
C PHE A 103 -5.98 5.69 -10.62
N LYS A 104 -6.08 6.84 -11.30
CA LYS A 104 -7.29 7.69 -11.31
C LYS A 104 -8.52 6.96 -11.84
N ALA A 105 -8.33 6.04 -12.79
CA ALA A 105 -9.43 5.33 -13.45
C ALA A 105 -9.83 4.01 -12.76
N ARG A 106 -8.90 3.33 -12.05
CA ARG A 106 -9.08 1.94 -11.63
C ARG A 106 -8.75 1.65 -10.16
N TYR A 107 -7.93 2.47 -9.51
CA TYR A 107 -7.52 2.23 -8.14
C TYR A 107 -8.46 2.92 -7.15
N GLY A 108 -9.23 2.13 -6.41
CA GLY A 108 -10.29 2.63 -5.52
C GLY A 108 -9.86 3.76 -4.57
N PRO A 109 -8.72 3.65 -3.84
CA PRO A 109 -8.24 4.74 -2.99
C PRO A 109 -8.01 6.05 -3.76
N THR A 110 -7.35 6.01 -4.92
CA THR A 110 -7.10 7.21 -5.72
C THR A 110 -8.41 7.82 -6.26
N ILE A 111 -9.34 6.99 -6.71
CA ILE A 111 -10.68 7.44 -7.16
C ILE A 111 -11.40 8.17 -6.02
N ALA A 112 -11.42 7.58 -4.82
CA ALA A 112 -12.11 8.16 -3.67
C ALA A 112 -11.48 9.48 -3.21
N VAL A 113 -10.15 9.55 -3.18
CA VAL A 113 -9.41 10.76 -2.81
C VAL A 113 -9.62 11.87 -3.86
N ARG A 114 -9.53 11.55 -5.14
CA ARG A 114 -9.80 12.53 -6.22
C ARG A 114 -11.21 13.08 -6.16
N ALA A 115 -12.20 12.23 -5.92
CA ALA A 115 -13.58 12.68 -5.75
C ALA A 115 -13.76 13.58 -4.52
N ASN A 116 -13.01 13.36 -3.44
CA ASN A 116 -12.99 14.25 -2.29
C ASN A 116 -12.30 15.59 -2.63
N ALA A 117 -11.18 15.55 -3.33
CA ALA A 117 -10.48 16.76 -3.80
C ALA A 117 -11.42 17.61 -4.70
N GLU A 118 -12.16 16.98 -5.60
CA GLU A 118 -13.13 17.64 -6.48
C GLU A 118 -14.24 18.34 -5.68
N ARG A 119 -14.84 17.68 -4.69
CA ARG A 119 -15.85 18.29 -3.81
C ARG A 119 -15.34 19.52 -3.05
N ASN A 120 -14.02 19.58 -2.81
CA ASN A 120 -13.36 20.70 -2.13
C ASN A 120 -12.68 21.70 -3.08
N GLY A 121 -12.90 21.61 -4.40
CA GLY A 121 -12.32 22.51 -5.40
C GLY A 121 -10.81 22.35 -5.60
N ARG A 122 -10.23 21.17 -5.24
CA ARG A 122 -8.78 20.88 -5.28
C ARG A 122 -8.42 19.75 -6.26
N ALA A 123 -9.30 19.46 -7.24
CA ALA A 123 -9.05 18.37 -8.19
C ALA A 123 -7.78 18.59 -9.02
N ASP A 124 -7.58 19.81 -9.55
CA ASP A 124 -6.41 20.14 -10.38
C ASP A 124 -5.11 20.08 -9.54
N GLU A 125 -5.16 20.49 -8.27
CA GLU A 125 -4.03 20.41 -7.34
C GLU A 125 -3.66 18.94 -7.04
N PHE A 126 -4.66 18.09 -6.84
CA PHE A 126 -4.46 16.66 -6.66
C PHE A 126 -3.88 16.00 -7.92
N ASP A 127 -4.43 16.32 -9.10
CA ASP A 127 -3.97 15.76 -10.38
C ASP A 127 -2.50 16.15 -10.63
N ALA A 128 -2.13 17.41 -10.37
CA ALA A 128 -0.74 17.87 -10.47
C ALA A 128 0.21 17.19 -9.46
N ALA A 129 -0.25 16.97 -8.23
CA ALA A 129 0.53 16.27 -7.22
C ALA A 129 0.76 14.79 -7.59
N LEU A 130 -0.23 14.15 -8.20
CA LEU A 130 -0.10 12.76 -8.67
C LEU A 130 0.82 12.66 -9.89
N ASP A 131 0.76 13.61 -10.81
CA ASP A 131 1.67 13.65 -11.97
C ASP A 131 3.12 13.86 -11.52
N ALA A 132 3.37 14.82 -10.61
CA ALA A 132 4.69 15.03 -10.01
C ALA A 132 5.21 13.78 -9.26
N PHE A 133 4.33 13.07 -8.55
CA PHE A 133 4.66 11.79 -7.92
C PHE A 133 5.08 10.73 -8.96
N CYS A 134 4.38 10.63 -10.09
CA CYS A 134 4.73 9.68 -11.14
C CYS A 134 6.10 10.00 -11.76
N ASP A 135 6.41 11.28 -11.97
CA ASP A 135 7.70 11.71 -12.50
C ASP A 135 8.84 11.45 -11.50
N GLU A 136 8.62 11.73 -10.21
CA GLU A 136 9.62 11.50 -9.14
C GLU A 136 9.97 10.01 -9.00
N TRP A 137 9.00 9.12 -9.13
CA TRP A 137 9.19 7.67 -8.96
C TRP A 137 9.52 6.93 -10.25
N ASN A 138 9.53 7.61 -11.39
CA ASN A 138 9.96 7.01 -12.65
C ASN A 138 11.49 6.85 -12.68
N LEU A 139 11.93 5.60 -12.78
CA LEU A 139 13.35 5.22 -12.80
C LEU A 139 13.91 5.09 -14.23
N ALA A 140 13.07 5.29 -15.26
CA ALA A 140 13.52 5.20 -16.63
C ALA A 140 14.33 6.45 -17.03
N PRO A 141 15.37 6.30 -17.89
CA PRO A 141 16.03 7.43 -18.53
C PRO A 141 15.04 8.25 -19.38
N GLU A 142 15.39 9.53 -19.61
CA GLU A 142 14.61 10.40 -20.47
C GLU A 142 14.44 9.80 -21.88
N GLY A 143 13.22 9.76 -22.36
CA GLY A 143 12.87 9.22 -23.69
C GLY A 143 12.64 7.70 -23.73
N GLU A 144 12.79 6.99 -22.62
CA GLU A 144 12.45 5.57 -22.50
C GLU A 144 11.08 5.37 -21.86
N PRO A 145 10.40 4.21 -22.10
CA PRO A 145 9.15 3.87 -21.40
C PRO A 145 9.33 3.88 -19.90
N ALA A 146 8.29 4.30 -19.18
CA ALA A 146 8.34 4.44 -17.73
C ALA A 146 8.66 3.12 -17.01
N ARG A 147 9.48 3.20 -15.97
CA ARG A 147 9.86 2.09 -15.09
C ARG A 147 9.67 2.47 -13.64
N PHE A 148 8.91 1.66 -12.92
CA PHE A 148 8.67 1.82 -11.49
C PHE A 148 9.08 0.58 -10.73
N GLU A 149 9.53 0.75 -9.50
CA GLU A 149 9.82 -0.31 -8.55
C GLU A 149 8.88 -0.19 -7.35
N MET A 150 8.10 -1.24 -7.11
CA MET A 150 7.11 -1.29 -6.05
C MET A 150 7.54 -2.28 -4.99
N GLU A 151 8.09 -1.79 -3.89
CA GLU A 151 8.56 -2.62 -2.79
C GLU A 151 7.38 -3.14 -1.95
N TYR A 152 7.43 -4.43 -1.62
CA TYR A 152 6.49 -5.08 -0.72
C TYR A 152 7.21 -5.97 0.29
N LEU A 153 6.57 -6.19 1.43
CA LEU A 153 6.97 -7.18 2.42
C LEU A 153 6.19 -8.48 2.18
N LEU A 154 6.92 -9.57 1.97
CA LEU A 154 6.40 -10.93 2.02
C LEU A 154 6.66 -11.51 3.41
N ALA A 155 5.60 -11.72 4.18
CA ALA A 155 5.65 -12.24 5.53
C ALA A 155 5.01 -13.63 5.58
N VAL A 156 5.78 -14.62 6.05
CA VAL A 156 5.29 -16.00 6.24
C VAL A 156 5.62 -16.43 7.66
N GLY A 157 4.63 -17.01 8.34
CA GLY A 157 4.80 -17.50 9.69
C GLY A 157 3.83 -18.61 10.04
N THR A 158 4.04 -19.23 11.19
CA THR A 158 3.20 -20.31 11.73
C THR A 158 2.43 -19.78 12.94
N ARG A 159 1.13 -20.00 12.98
CA ARG A 159 0.35 -19.74 14.18
C ARG A 159 0.80 -20.67 15.34
N THR A 160 1.16 -20.08 16.44
CA THR A 160 1.47 -20.80 17.69
C THR A 160 0.22 -21.38 18.35
#